data_00d2e27dfa6d99e7c7691fabcc773758
#
_entry.id   00d2e27dfa6d99e7c7691fabcc773758
#
_cell.length_a   1.000
_cell.length_b   1.000
_cell.length_c   1.000
_cell.angle_alpha   90.00
_cell.angle_beta   90.00
_cell.angle_gamma   90.00
#
_symmetry.space_group_name_H-M   'P 1'
#
loop_
_entity.id
_entity.type
_entity.pdbx_description
1 polymer ?
#
loop_
_entity_poly.entity_id
_entity_poly.type
_entity_poly.pdbx_seq_one_letter_code
_entity_poly.pdbx_strand_id
1 'polypeptide(L)'
;MRYFIYLAYDGTHYHGWQVQPNGESVQGTLMKALATFLRKEIEVVGAGRTDAGVHARLMVAHFDYDEPLDVQLVKDKLNRLLPPDIAVYEVKPVKPEVHARFDATYRTYKYYVTTRKDPFNRHYAWRLFNDLDFARMNEAAKILFDYIDFTSFSKLHTDVKTNNCKMMHAEWTQVGEYEWVFTIQADRFLRNMVRAVVGTLVEVGRGKMTLEGFRQVIEKKDRCSAGNSVPGHALFLVDVGYPEDLFL
;
A
#
# COMPACT_ATOMS: atom_id res chain seq x y z
N MET A 1 4.54 23.82 -13.33
CA MET A 1 5.51 22.69 -13.33
C MET A 1 4.96 21.59 -12.43
N ARG A 2 5.22 20.30 -12.74
CA ARG A 2 4.82 19.17 -11.93
C ARG A 2 5.97 18.64 -11.09
N TYR A 3 5.66 18.27 -9.85
CA TYR A 3 6.63 17.73 -8.91
C TYR A 3 6.14 16.41 -8.34
N PHE A 4 7.04 15.43 -8.24
CA PHE A 4 6.85 14.26 -7.40
C PHE A 4 7.34 14.56 -6.00
N ILE A 5 6.59 14.09 -5.02
CA ILE A 5 6.94 14.11 -3.61
C ILE A 5 6.99 12.68 -3.08
N TYR A 6 8.13 12.30 -2.52
CA TYR A 6 8.40 11.00 -1.91
C TYR A 6 8.26 11.15 -0.40
N LEU A 7 7.37 10.38 0.18
CA LEU A 7 7.07 10.52 1.61
C LEU A 7 6.80 9.18 2.27
N ALA A 8 7.00 9.14 3.59
CA ALA A 8 6.58 8.04 4.46
C ALA A 8 5.54 8.51 5.46
N TYR A 9 4.72 7.60 5.95
CA TYR A 9 3.80 7.89 7.04
C TYR A 9 3.45 6.66 7.88
N ASP A 10 3.26 6.90 9.17
CA ASP A 10 2.57 6.01 10.08
C ASP A 10 1.06 6.26 9.95
N GLY A 11 0.34 5.29 9.42
CA GLY A 11 -1.10 5.40 9.16
C GLY A 11 -2.00 5.21 10.38
N THR A 12 -1.44 4.97 11.58
CA THR A 12 -2.18 4.59 12.79
C THR A 12 -3.32 5.56 13.11
N HIS A 13 -3.09 6.85 12.96
CA HIS A 13 -4.06 7.91 13.30
C HIS A 13 -4.83 8.44 12.09
N TYR A 14 -4.65 7.85 10.90
CA TYR A 14 -5.27 8.32 9.67
C TYR A 14 -6.34 7.35 9.14
N HIS A 15 -7.39 7.93 8.57
CA HIS A 15 -8.41 7.18 7.82
C HIS A 15 -7.93 6.79 6.42
N GLY A 16 -6.63 6.54 6.28
CA GLY A 16 -5.94 6.18 5.05
C GLY A 16 -5.37 7.39 4.30
N TRP A 17 -4.95 7.14 3.07
CA TRP A 17 -4.34 8.18 2.24
C TRP A 17 -5.32 9.28 1.84
N GLN A 18 -6.46 8.90 1.26
CA GLN A 18 -7.32 9.84 0.54
C GLN A 18 -8.20 10.70 1.46
N VAL A 19 -8.33 11.98 1.12
CA VAL A 19 -9.30 12.90 1.75
C VAL A 19 -10.70 12.31 1.68
N GLN A 20 -11.40 12.31 2.81
CA GLN A 20 -12.78 11.88 2.97
C GLN A 20 -13.45 12.68 4.10
N PRO A 21 -14.81 12.79 4.08
CA PRO A 21 -15.51 13.68 5.03
C PRO A 21 -15.36 13.31 6.50
N ASN A 22 -15.08 12.04 6.80
CA ASN A 22 -15.26 11.46 8.14
C ASN A 22 -13.95 11.23 8.90
N GLY A 23 -12.86 11.93 8.59
CA GLY A 23 -11.62 11.78 9.36
C GLY A 23 -10.39 12.37 8.71
N GLU A 24 -9.33 12.48 9.49
CA GLU A 24 -8.04 12.94 8.99
C GLU A 24 -7.42 11.94 8.02
N SER A 25 -6.81 12.45 6.97
CA SER A 25 -6.12 11.67 5.95
C SER A 25 -4.72 12.21 5.71
N VAL A 26 -3.81 11.34 5.29
CA VAL A 26 -2.43 11.75 4.98
C VAL A 26 -2.40 12.79 3.86
N GLN A 27 -3.20 12.60 2.81
CA GLN A 27 -3.33 13.53 1.70
C GLN A 27 -3.79 14.92 2.17
N GLY A 28 -4.82 14.98 3.02
CA GLY A 28 -5.33 16.25 3.55
C GLY A 28 -4.32 16.99 4.43
N THR A 29 -3.57 16.26 5.25
CA THR A 29 -2.50 16.81 6.08
C THR A 29 -1.35 17.37 5.23
N LEU A 30 -0.95 16.63 4.18
CA LEU A 30 0.07 17.08 3.21
C LEU A 30 -0.40 18.32 2.43
N MET A 31 -1.65 18.34 1.95
CA MET A 31 -2.23 19.49 1.26
C MET A 31 -2.27 20.75 2.13
N LYS A 32 -2.62 20.63 3.41
CA LYS A 32 -2.58 21.74 4.38
C LYS A 32 -1.18 22.30 4.56
N ALA A 33 -0.16 21.42 4.68
CA ALA A 33 1.22 21.83 4.83
C ALA A 33 1.74 22.54 3.56
N LEU A 34 1.45 22.03 2.37
CA LEU A 34 1.75 22.66 1.09
C LEU A 34 1.07 24.03 0.97
N ALA A 35 -0.23 24.11 1.26
CA ALA A 35 -0.97 25.38 1.19
C ALA A 35 -0.42 26.44 2.17
N THR A 36 -0.02 26.02 3.36
CA THR A 36 0.61 26.91 4.35
C THR A 36 1.93 27.48 3.84
N PHE A 37 2.77 26.64 3.24
CA PHE A 37 4.08 27.05 2.73
C PHE A 37 3.97 27.87 1.43
N LEU A 38 3.20 27.40 0.46
CA LEU A 38 3.07 28.01 -0.86
C LEU A 38 2.02 29.14 -0.92
N ARG A 39 1.25 29.33 0.15
CA ARG A 39 0.17 30.33 0.25
C ARG A 39 -0.88 30.22 -0.85
N LYS A 40 -1.12 29.00 -1.33
CA LYS A 40 -2.07 28.67 -2.38
C LYS A 40 -2.63 27.27 -2.11
N GLU A 41 -3.89 27.02 -2.41
CA GLU A 41 -4.44 25.67 -2.38
C GLU A 41 -3.74 24.79 -3.44
N ILE A 42 -3.27 23.63 -3.01
CA ILE A 42 -2.52 22.70 -3.83
C ILE A 42 -3.23 21.35 -3.80
N GLU A 43 -3.61 20.86 -4.96
CA GLU A 43 -4.10 19.49 -5.11
C GLU A 43 -2.92 18.51 -5.15
N VAL A 44 -3.08 17.40 -4.44
CA VAL A 44 -2.09 16.32 -4.39
C VAL A 44 -2.70 15.02 -4.83
N VAL A 45 -2.06 14.30 -5.73
CA VAL A 45 -2.53 13.01 -6.24
C VAL A 45 -1.51 11.92 -5.93
N GLY A 46 -1.89 10.93 -5.11
CA GLY A 46 -1.02 9.82 -4.73
C GLY A 46 -0.94 8.69 -5.76
N ALA A 47 0.15 7.93 -5.72
CA ALA A 47 0.38 6.73 -6.53
C ALA A 47 -0.65 5.60 -6.30
N GLY A 48 -1.38 5.67 -5.20
CA GLY A 48 -2.43 4.74 -4.84
C GLY A 48 -3.16 5.18 -3.59
N ARG A 49 -4.20 4.44 -3.23
CA ARG A 49 -4.94 4.62 -1.98
C ARG A 49 -4.50 3.57 -0.98
N THR A 50 -4.31 3.95 0.27
CA THR A 50 -4.19 3.04 1.40
C THR A 50 -5.44 3.12 2.27
N ASP A 51 -5.83 2.01 2.87
CA ASP A 51 -6.95 1.96 3.82
C ASP A 51 -6.56 2.58 5.17
N ALA A 52 -7.55 2.82 6.04
CA ALA A 52 -7.33 3.28 7.40
C ALA A 52 -6.35 2.38 8.16
N GLY A 53 -5.39 2.99 8.88
CA GLY A 53 -4.37 2.30 9.65
C GLY A 53 -3.24 1.65 8.82
N VAL A 54 -3.28 1.72 7.50
CA VAL A 54 -2.20 1.21 6.62
C VAL A 54 -1.09 2.24 6.53
N HIS A 55 0.15 1.78 6.65
CA HIS A 55 1.35 2.61 6.62
C HIS A 55 1.97 2.68 5.21
N ALA A 56 2.86 3.65 5.02
CA ALA A 56 3.76 3.66 3.88
C ALA A 56 5.19 4.00 4.32
N ARG A 57 6.15 3.18 3.92
CA ARG A 57 7.58 3.52 3.98
C ARG A 57 8.00 4.34 2.78
N LEU A 58 7.28 4.17 1.67
CA LEU A 58 7.43 4.98 0.48
C LEU A 58 6.07 5.14 -0.21
N MET A 59 5.51 6.32 -0.16
CA MET A 59 4.42 6.78 -1.00
C MET A 59 4.96 7.84 -1.95
N VAL A 60 4.50 7.84 -3.19
CA VAL A 60 4.78 8.90 -4.15
C VAL A 60 3.49 9.63 -4.47
N ALA A 61 3.54 10.93 -4.51
CA ALA A 61 2.42 11.76 -4.95
C ALA A 61 2.93 12.85 -5.90
N HIS A 62 2.05 13.42 -6.71
CA HIS A 62 2.39 14.60 -7.48
C HIS A 62 1.52 15.79 -7.11
N PHE A 63 2.07 16.97 -7.33
CA PHE A 63 1.37 18.24 -7.28
C PHE A 63 1.89 19.18 -8.36
N ASP A 64 1.08 20.16 -8.72
CA ASP A 64 1.44 21.18 -9.70
C ASP A 64 1.65 22.53 -9.01
N TYR A 65 2.63 23.30 -9.50
CA TYR A 65 2.87 24.67 -9.12
C TYR A 65 3.30 25.50 -10.32
N ASP A 66 2.89 26.79 -10.35
CA ASP A 66 3.05 27.64 -11.56
C ASP A 66 4.52 28.04 -11.80
N GLU A 67 5.27 28.25 -10.70
CA GLU A 67 6.65 28.73 -10.73
C GLU A 67 7.65 27.61 -10.37
N PRO A 68 8.91 27.70 -10.82
CA PRO A 68 9.94 26.80 -10.35
C PRO A 68 10.15 26.89 -8.84
N LEU A 69 10.21 25.74 -8.18
CA LEU A 69 10.43 25.62 -6.73
C LEU A 69 11.86 25.17 -6.42
N ASP A 70 12.43 25.72 -5.36
CA ASP A 70 13.59 25.13 -4.71
C ASP A 70 13.13 23.86 -3.95
N VAL A 71 13.38 22.71 -4.55
CA VAL A 71 12.90 21.40 -4.07
C VAL A 71 13.45 21.03 -2.70
N GLN A 72 14.68 21.48 -2.37
CA GLN A 72 15.27 21.26 -1.08
C GLN A 72 14.56 22.11 -0.01
N LEU A 73 14.30 23.38 -0.32
CA LEU A 73 13.53 24.26 0.58
C LEU A 73 12.12 23.74 0.81
N VAL A 74 11.43 23.25 -0.25
CA VAL A 74 10.10 22.62 -0.12
C VAL A 74 10.16 21.45 0.85
N LYS A 75 11.09 20.52 0.69
CA LYS A 75 11.28 19.36 1.56
C LYS A 75 11.48 19.79 3.02
N ASP A 76 12.40 20.72 3.26
CA ASP A 76 12.75 21.15 4.60
C ASP A 76 11.59 21.89 5.30
N LYS A 77 10.83 22.70 4.55
CA LYS A 77 9.65 23.41 5.07
C LYS A 77 8.51 22.44 5.36
N LEU A 78 8.25 21.48 4.49
CA LEU A 78 7.21 20.46 4.72
C LEU A 78 7.53 19.63 5.97
N ASN A 79 8.77 19.18 6.15
CA ASN A 79 9.15 18.40 7.34
C ASN A 79 9.07 19.19 8.66
N ARG A 80 9.05 20.52 8.62
CA ARG A 80 8.80 21.37 9.80
C ARG A 80 7.31 21.61 10.06
N LEU A 81 6.48 21.56 9.04
CA LEU A 81 5.03 21.81 9.12
C LEU A 81 4.22 20.53 9.36
N LEU A 82 4.71 19.41 8.86
CA LEU A 82 4.06 18.11 9.00
C LEU A 82 4.21 17.56 10.43
N PRO A 83 3.22 16.80 10.91
CA PRO A 83 3.34 16.10 12.18
C PRO A 83 4.41 14.99 12.10
N PRO A 84 4.89 14.48 13.26
CA PRO A 84 6.02 13.55 13.31
C PRO A 84 5.75 12.19 12.66
N ASP A 85 4.51 11.87 12.37
CA ASP A 85 4.07 10.64 11.71
C ASP A 85 4.03 10.71 10.16
N ILE A 86 4.41 11.88 9.58
CA ILE A 86 4.59 12.06 8.13
C ILE A 86 5.96 12.71 7.87
N ALA A 87 6.76 12.08 7.01
CA ALA A 87 8.07 12.59 6.62
C ALA A 87 8.20 12.67 5.09
N VAL A 88 8.69 13.80 4.57
CA VAL A 88 9.05 13.98 3.15
C VAL A 88 10.52 13.69 2.98
N TYR A 89 10.83 12.75 2.11
CA TYR A 89 12.21 12.34 1.82
C TYR A 89 12.83 13.10 0.66
N GLU A 90 12.01 13.35 -0.37
CA GLU A 90 12.49 13.98 -1.59
C GLU A 90 11.36 14.68 -2.34
N VAL A 91 11.71 15.74 -3.08
CA VAL A 91 10.85 16.39 -4.06
C VAL A 91 11.64 16.50 -5.37
N LYS A 92 11.03 16.05 -6.47
CA LYS A 92 11.68 16.05 -7.81
C LYS A 92 10.79 16.70 -8.85
N PRO A 93 11.30 17.55 -9.72
CA PRO A 93 10.57 17.99 -10.90
C PRO A 93 10.44 16.81 -11.88
N VAL A 94 9.27 16.71 -12.51
CA VAL A 94 8.95 15.71 -13.53
C VAL A 94 8.30 16.36 -14.73
N LYS A 95 8.24 15.65 -15.86
CA LYS A 95 7.53 16.13 -17.04
C LYS A 95 6.07 16.44 -16.74
N PRO A 96 5.48 17.47 -17.34
CA PRO A 96 4.13 17.96 -16.97
C PRO A 96 3.01 16.94 -17.10
N GLU A 97 3.12 16.00 -18.03
CA GLU A 97 2.13 14.96 -18.31
C GLU A 97 2.16 13.79 -17.30
N VAL A 98 3.24 13.66 -16.54
CA VAL A 98 3.49 12.51 -15.66
C VAL A 98 2.48 12.45 -14.51
N HIS A 99 1.91 11.28 -14.27
CA HIS A 99 0.89 11.06 -13.27
C HIS A 99 1.31 10.00 -12.25
N ALA A 100 1.44 10.35 -10.97
CA ALA A 100 1.94 9.46 -9.92
C ALA A 100 1.24 8.10 -9.85
N ARG A 101 -0.06 8.02 -10.19
CA ARG A 101 -0.80 6.76 -10.14
C ARG A 101 -0.69 5.94 -11.43
N PHE A 102 -0.76 6.60 -12.60
CA PHE A 102 -0.93 5.90 -13.88
C PHE A 102 0.39 5.51 -14.52
N ASP A 103 1.46 6.27 -14.26
CA ASP A 103 2.80 5.98 -14.79
C ASP A 103 3.65 5.11 -13.84
N ALA A 104 3.13 4.77 -12.67
CA ALA A 104 3.80 3.81 -11.81
C ALA A 104 3.71 2.39 -12.39
N THR A 105 4.87 1.76 -12.55
CA THR A 105 5.05 0.43 -13.16
C THR A 105 4.79 -0.71 -12.21
N TYR A 106 5.05 -0.51 -10.92
CA TYR A 106 4.75 -1.48 -9.86
C TYR A 106 4.52 -0.81 -8.50
N ARG A 107 3.94 -1.57 -7.58
CA ARG A 107 3.85 -1.27 -6.14
C ARG A 107 4.25 -2.51 -5.38
N THR A 108 4.99 -2.33 -4.28
CA THR A 108 5.37 -3.41 -3.37
C THR A 108 4.77 -3.15 -2.00
N TYR A 109 4.08 -4.15 -1.47
CA TYR A 109 3.57 -4.15 -0.11
C TYR A 109 4.26 -5.21 0.73
N LYS A 110 4.40 -4.92 2.01
CA LYS A 110 4.82 -5.88 3.04
C LYS A 110 3.76 -5.98 4.12
N TYR A 111 3.41 -7.21 4.49
CA TYR A 111 2.50 -7.49 5.58
C TYR A 111 3.25 -8.27 6.67
N TYR A 112 3.31 -7.69 7.87
CA TYR A 112 4.08 -8.25 8.98
C TYR A 112 3.18 -9.05 9.91
N VAL A 113 3.64 -10.24 10.32
CA VAL A 113 2.99 -11.08 11.33
C VAL A 113 3.98 -11.51 12.39
N THR A 114 3.49 -11.70 13.61
CA THR A 114 4.27 -12.26 14.71
C THR A 114 3.49 -13.38 15.39
N THR A 115 4.17 -14.47 15.79
CA THR A 115 3.59 -15.57 16.55
C THR A 115 3.75 -15.37 18.07
N ARG A 116 4.53 -14.38 18.49
CA ARG A 116 4.76 -14.02 19.89
C ARG A 116 4.11 -12.67 20.23
N LYS A 117 3.67 -12.51 21.50
CA LYS A 117 3.24 -11.19 22.00
C LYS A 117 4.43 -10.24 22.06
N ASP A 118 4.36 -9.16 21.31
CA ASP A 118 5.35 -8.08 21.30
C ASP A 118 4.69 -6.72 21.54
N PRO A 119 4.97 -6.05 22.67
CA PRO A 119 4.39 -4.75 22.98
C PRO A 119 4.93 -3.62 22.10
N PHE A 120 6.11 -3.77 21.50
CA PHE A 120 6.73 -2.74 20.65
C PHE A 120 6.19 -2.79 19.23
N ASN A 121 5.91 -3.98 18.68
CA ASN A 121 5.40 -4.17 17.33
C ASN A 121 3.86 -4.28 17.24
N ARG A 122 3.13 -4.04 18.34
CA ARG A 122 1.66 -4.21 18.39
C ARG A 122 0.88 -3.37 17.38
N HIS A 123 1.46 -2.26 16.91
CA HIS A 123 0.86 -1.37 15.91
C HIS A 123 1.39 -1.59 14.49
N TYR A 124 2.36 -2.51 14.30
CA TYR A 124 3.07 -2.69 13.04
C TYR A 124 3.12 -4.15 12.58
N ALA A 125 2.67 -5.10 13.40
CA ALA A 125 2.56 -6.51 13.05
C ALA A 125 1.26 -7.11 13.59
N TRP A 126 0.65 -7.98 12.80
CA TRP A 126 -0.51 -8.73 13.23
C TRP A 126 -0.09 -9.96 14.02
N ARG A 127 -0.51 -10.04 15.27
CA ARG A 127 -0.24 -11.22 16.09
C ARG A 127 -1.15 -12.38 15.71
N LEU A 128 -0.55 -13.50 15.40
CA LEU A 128 -1.20 -14.78 15.17
C LEU A 128 -1.05 -15.67 16.42
N PHE A 129 -2.12 -16.37 16.78
CA PHE A 129 -2.14 -17.16 18.01
C PHE A 129 -1.86 -18.64 17.79
N ASN A 130 -1.90 -19.10 16.54
CA ASN A 130 -1.72 -20.49 16.17
C ASN A 130 -0.51 -20.63 15.26
N ASP A 131 0.12 -21.79 15.28
CA ASP A 131 1.12 -22.14 14.29
C ASP A 131 0.52 -22.16 12.90
N LEU A 132 1.24 -21.62 11.93
CA LEU A 132 0.87 -21.59 10.53
C LEU A 132 1.89 -22.36 9.71
N ASP A 133 1.40 -23.10 8.73
CA ASP A 133 2.24 -23.72 7.71
C ASP A 133 2.61 -22.69 6.63
N PHE A 134 3.69 -21.94 6.88
CA PHE A 134 4.20 -20.94 5.94
C PHE A 134 4.72 -21.55 4.64
N ALA A 135 5.19 -22.79 4.65
CA ALA A 135 5.59 -23.48 3.43
C ALA A 135 4.37 -23.68 2.51
N ARG A 136 3.27 -24.17 3.07
CA ARG A 136 2.01 -24.34 2.34
C ARG A 136 1.38 -23.00 1.93
N MET A 137 1.52 -21.95 2.73
CA MET A 137 1.12 -20.59 2.35
C MET A 137 1.92 -20.08 1.15
N ASN A 138 3.22 -20.41 1.05
CA ASN A 138 4.06 -20.06 -0.09
C ASN A 138 3.68 -20.86 -1.35
N GLU A 139 3.30 -22.12 -1.22
CA GLU A 139 2.74 -22.89 -2.36
C GLU A 139 1.45 -22.24 -2.87
N ALA A 140 0.57 -21.81 -1.99
CA ALA A 140 -0.65 -21.08 -2.36
C ALA A 140 -0.34 -19.72 -2.99
N ALA A 141 0.65 -18.97 -2.47
CA ALA A 141 1.05 -17.68 -3.03
C ALA A 141 1.55 -17.78 -4.47
N LYS A 142 2.22 -18.88 -4.83
CA LYS A 142 2.65 -19.15 -6.23
C LYS A 142 1.47 -19.26 -7.19
N ILE A 143 0.31 -19.70 -6.73
CA ILE A 143 -0.90 -19.82 -7.55
C ILE A 143 -1.36 -18.44 -8.08
N LEU A 144 -1.06 -17.34 -7.37
CA LEU A 144 -1.41 -15.99 -7.82
C LEU A 144 -0.81 -15.64 -9.19
N PHE A 145 0.31 -16.25 -9.58
CA PHE A 145 0.95 -16.00 -10.87
C PHE A 145 0.24 -16.65 -12.06
N ASP A 146 -0.67 -17.59 -11.80
CA ASP A 146 -1.45 -18.28 -12.85
C ASP A 146 -2.65 -17.42 -13.30
N TYR A 147 -2.93 -16.29 -12.62
CA TYR A 147 -4.14 -15.48 -12.81
C TYR A 147 -3.83 -14.00 -13.04
N ILE A 148 -4.76 -13.32 -13.68
CA ILE A 148 -4.74 -11.86 -13.88
C ILE A 148 -5.97 -11.16 -13.27
N ASP A 149 -7.10 -11.86 -13.18
CA ASP A 149 -8.35 -11.32 -12.64
C ASP A 149 -8.47 -11.66 -11.15
N PHE A 150 -8.41 -10.63 -10.33
CA PHE A 150 -8.44 -10.73 -8.86
C PHE A 150 -9.74 -10.21 -8.24
N THR A 151 -10.86 -10.35 -8.93
CA THR A 151 -12.19 -9.90 -8.48
C THR A 151 -12.52 -10.40 -7.09
N SER A 152 -12.19 -11.67 -6.75
CA SER A 152 -12.43 -12.25 -5.42
C SER A 152 -11.71 -11.54 -4.27
N PHE A 153 -10.69 -10.77 -4.56
CA PHE A 153 -9.94 -10.01 -3.55
C PHE A 153 -10.25 -8.50 -3.56
N SER A 154 -11.11 -8.04 -4.47
CA SER A 154 -11.49 -6.64 -4.58
C SER A 154 -12.62 -6.29 -3.60
N LYS A 155 -12.58 -5.09 -3.02
CA LYS A 155 -13.76 -4.55 -2.35
C LYS A 155 -14.88 -4.33 -3.38
N LEU A 156 -16.11 -4.71 -3.04
CA LEU A 156 -17.28 -4.49 -3.88
C LEU A 156 -17.56 -2.98 -4.10
N HIS A 157 -18.22 -2.67 -5.20
CA HIS A 157 -18.64 -1.30 -5.55
C HIS A 157 -17.45 -0.31 -5.65
N THR A 158 -16.45 -0.65 -6.45
CA THR A 158 -15.32 0.25 -6.79
C THR A 158 -15.40 0.70 -8.24
N ASP A 159 -15.08 1.98 -8.50
CA ASP A 159 -15.10 2.61 -9.84
C ASP A 159 -13.86 2.20 -10.68
N VAL A 160 -13.56 0.91 -10.75
CA VAL A 160 -12.44 0.42 -11.56
C VAL A 160 -12.95 -0.21 -12.85
N LYS A 161 -12.26 0.07 -13.98
CA LYS A 161 -12.63 -0.47 -15.30
C LYS A 161 -12.38 -1.98 -15.42
N THR A 162 -11.42 -2.51 -14.66
CA THR A 162 -11.03 -3.92 -14.68
C THR A 162 -10.41 -4.31 -13.35
N ASN A 163 -10.55 -5.58 -12.96
CA ASN A 163 -9.95 -6.19 -11.78
C ASN A 163 -8.64 -6.94 -12.10
N ASN A 164 -8.07 -6.68 -13.28
CA ASN A 164 -6.82 -7.30 -13.70
C ASN A 164 -5.62 -6.65 -13.01
N CYS A 165 -4.72 -7.49 -12.52
CA CYS A 165 -3.43 -7.11 -11.94
C CYS A 165 -2.38 -8.13 -12.41
N LYS A 166 -1.17 -7.68 -12.70
CA LYS A 166 -0.06 -8.55 -13.05
C LYS A 166 0.82 -8.76 -11.81
N MET A 167 0.78 -9.97 -11.24
CA MET A 167 1.67 -10.34 -10.13
C MET A 167 3.12 -10.40 -10.58
N MET A 168 4.02 -9.84 -9.78
CA MET A 168 5.46 -9.82 -10.02
C MET A 168 6.24 -10.53 -8.90
N HIS A 169 5.70 -10.49 -7.66
CA HIS A 169 6.27 -11.19 -6.50
C HIS A 169 5.18 -11.48 -5.47
N ALA A 170 5.25 -12.65 -4.82
CA ALA A 170 4.36 -13.03 -3.72
C ALA A 170 5.01 -14.12 -2.87
N GLU A 171 5.54 -13.77 -1.68
CA GLU A 171 6.31 -14.70 -0.86
C GLU A 171 6.25 -14.35 0.63
N TRP A 172 6.16 -15.38 1.48
CA TRP A 172 6.38 -15.31 2.92
C TRP A 172 7.83 -15.63 3.24
N THR A 173 8.51 -14.74 3.95
CA THR A 173 9.87 -14.93 4.45
C THR A 173 9.92 -14.76 5.95
N GLN A 174 10.68 -15.61 6.63
CA GLN A 174 10.97 -15.46 8.05
C GLN A 174 12.03 -14.38 8.24
N VAL A 175 11.75 -13.38 9.06
CA VAL A 175 12.65 -12.25 9.31
C VAL A 175 13.16 -12.19 10.75
N GLY A 176 12.62 -13.01 11.61
CA GLY A 176 13.02 -13.20 13.01
C GLY A 176 12.49 -14.52 13.54
N GLU A 177 12.88 -14.92 14.76
CA GLU A 177 12.46 -16.19 15.36
C GLU A 177 10.94 -16.36 15.38
N TYR A 178 10.21 -15.27 15.63
CA TYR A 178 8.74 -15.25 15.75
C TYR A 178 8.08 -14.35 14.71
N GLU A 179 8.84 -13.85 13.74
CA GLU A 179 8.39 -12.81 12.80
C GLU A 179 8.47 -13.29 11.37
N TRP A 180 7.37 -13.07 10.64
CA TRP A 180 7.26 -13.35 9.22
C TRP A 180 6.74 -12.14 8.47
N VAL A 181 7.16 -12.03 7.22
CA VAL A 181 6.70 -10.97 6.32
C VAL A 181 6.21 -11.56 5.00
N PHE A 182 5.03 -11.14 4.59
CA PHE A 182 4.56 -11.39 3.23
C PHE A 182 4.92 -10.20 2.36
N THR A 183 5.76 -10.42 1.37
CA THR A 183 6.08 -9.41 0.35
C THR A 183 5.27 -9.72 -0.90
N ILE A 184 4.53 -8.72 -1.40
CA ILE A 184 3.75 -8.84 -2.63
C ILE A 184 3.98 -7.63 -3.53
N GLN A 185 4.23 -7.89 -4.83
CA GLN A 185 4.45 -6.84 -5.83
C GLN A 185 3.58 -7.12 -7.06
N ALA A 186 2.98 -6.07 -7.59
CA ALA A 186 2.19 -6.10 -8.83
C ALA A 186 2.23 -4.74 -9.53
N ASP A 187 1.84 -4.72 -10.81
CA ASP A 187 1.66 -3.47 -11.57
C ASP A 187 0.63 -2.54 -10.92
N ARG A 188 -0.39 -3.10 -10.31
CA ARG A 188 -1.42 -2.39 -9.54
C ARG A 188 -2.06 -3.31 -8.50
N PHE A 189 -2.76 -2.72 -7.53
CA PHE A 189 -3.61 -3.44 -6.59
C PHE A 189 -5.02 -2.85 -6.58
N LEU A 190 -5.99 -3.73 -6.35
CA LEU A 190 -7.38 -3.36 -6.10
C LEU A 190 -7.55 -2.94 -4.64
N ARG A 191 -8.62 -2.20 -4.37
CA ARG A 191 -8.93 -1.77 -3.00
C ARG A 191 -9.08 -2.98 -2.08
N ASN A 192 -8.37 -2.98 -0.95
CA ASN A 192 -8.35 -4.05 0.06
C ASN A 192 -7.74 -5.39 -0.42
N MET A 193 -7.20 -5.48 -1.64
CA MET A 193 -6.75 -6.72 -2.26
C MET A 193 -5.67 -7.42 -1.42
N VAL A 194 -4.59 -6.74 -1.05
CA VAL A 194 -3.49 -7.37 -0.30
C VAL A 194 -3.98 -7.98 1.02
N ARG A 195 -4.85 -7.28 1.74
CA ARG A 195 -5.43 -7.75 3.00
C ARG A 195 -6.33 -8.97 2.82
N ALA A 196 -7.08 -9.05 1.73
CA ALA A 196 -7.91 -10.21 1.39
C ALA A 196 -7.05 -11.41 0.96
N VAL A 197 -6.00 -11.19 0.16
CA VAL A 197 -5.03 -12.23 -0.23
C VAL A 197 -4.37 -12.82 1.01
N VAL A 198 -3.80 -11.99 1.89
CA VAL A 198 -3.15 -12.44 3.13
C VAL A 198 -4.14 -13.24 4.01
N GLY A 199 -5.38 -12.74 4.18
CA GLY A 199 -6.38 -13.46 4.97
C GLY A 199 -6.72 -14.83 4.40
N THR A 200 -6.78 -14.97 3.08
CA THR A 200 -7.04 -16.24 2.41
C THR A 200 -5.84 -17.19 2.51
N LEU A 201 -4.61 -16.68 2.38
CA LEU A 201 -3.38 -17.46 2.60
C LEU A 201 -3.30 -17.98 4.05
N VAL A 202 -3.71 -17.18 5.03
CA VAL A 202 -3.75 -17.61 6.45
C VAL A 202 -4.73 -18.77 6.65
N GLU A 203 -5.86 -18.82 5.95
CA GLU A 203 -6.76 -19.99 6.02
C GLU A 203 -6.10 -21.26 5.43
N VAL A 204 -5.23 -21.11 4.42
CA VAL A 204 -4.40 -22.23 3.91
C VAL A 204 -3.39 -22.67 4.98
N GLY A 205 -2.67 -21.72 5.59
CA GLY A 205 -1.68 -22.02 6.65
C GLY A 205 -2.28 -22.66 7.90
N ARG A 206 -3.56 -22.40 8.19
CA ARG A 206 -4.33 -23.04 9.26
C ARG A 206 -4.84 -24.44 8.90
N GLY A 207 -4.62 -24.90 7.67
CA GLY A 207 -5.18 -26.16 7.17
C GLY A 207 -6.70 -26.14 6.92
N LYS A 208 -7.33 -24.97 6.97
CA LYS A 208 -8.78 -24.79 6.72
C LYS A 208 -9.13 -24.70 5.24
N MET A 209 -8.14 -24.44 4.39
CA MET A 209 -8.28 -24.34 2.95
C MET A 209 -7.18 -25.13 2.27
N THR A 210 -7.52 -25.91 1.25
CA THR A 210 -6.56 -26.60 0.40
C THR A 210 -6.01 -25.67 -0.67
N LEU A 211 -4.91 -26.07 -1.36
CA LEU A 211 -4.40 -25.33 -2.52
C LEU A 211 -5.43 -25.23 -3.64
N GLU A 212 -6.17 -26.32 -3.86
CA GLU A 212 -7.27 -26.35 -4.83
C GLU A 212 -8.41 -25.41 -4.40
N GLY A 213 -8.74 -25.39 -3.11
CA GLY A 213 -9.70 -24.43 -2.55
C GLY A 213 -9.28 -22.97 -2.77
N PHE A 214 -7.98 -22.68 -2.67
CA PHE A 214 -7.45 -21.33 -2.96
C PHE A 214 -7.61 -20.97 -4.46
N ARG A 215 -7.36 -21.91 -5.40
CA ARG A 215 -7.65 -21.73 -6.84
C ARG A 215 -9.12 -21.39 -7.06
N GLN A 216 -10.00 -22.20 -6.50
CA GLN A 216 -11.46 -22.01 -6.62
C GLN A 216 -11.92 -20.64 -6.09
N VAL A 217 -11.29 -20.12 -5.03
CA VAL A 217 -11.57 -18.73 -4.55
C VAL A 217 -11.30 -17.71 -5.64
N ILE A 218 -10.17 -17.81 -6.34
CA ILE A 218 -9.83 -16.87 -7.43
C ILE A 218 -10.81 -17.00 -8.59
N GLU A 219 -11.08 -18.24 -9.02
CA GLU A 219 -11.91 -18.58 -10.18
C GLU A 219 -13.38 -18.19 -10.02
N LYS A 220 -13.89 -18.24 -8.80
CA LYS A 220 -15.28 -17.85 -8.49
C LYS A 220 -15.58 -16.36 -8.72
N LYS A 221 -14.55 -15.51 -8.74
CA LYS A 221 -14.70 -14.06 -8.91
C LYS A 221 -15.73 -13.44 -7.93
N ASP A 222 -15.79 -14.00 -6.73
CA ASP A 222 -16.69 -13.59 -5.67
C ASP A 222 -15.93 -13.27 -4.40
N ARG A 223 -16.08 -12.03 -3.89
CA ARG A 223 -15.42 -11.57 -2.67
C ARG A 223 -15.82 -12.39 -1.43
N CYS A 224 -17.03 -12.91 -1.39
CA CYS A 224 -17.53 -13.71 -0.28
C CYS A 224 -16.85 -15.09 -0.19
N SER A 225 -16.26 -15.57 -1.27
CA SER A 225 -15.49 -16.82 -1.30
C SER A 225 -14.08 -16.68 -0.71
N ALA A 226 -13.52 -15.47 -0.66
CA ALA A 226 -12.21 -15.20 -0.09
C ALA A 226 -12.24 -15.09 1.43
N GLY A 227 -11.09 -15.32 2.07
CA GLY A 227 -10.93 -15.12 3.51
C GLY A 227 -11.20 -13.68 3.96
N ASN A 228 -11.39 -13.50 5.25
CA ASN A 228 -11.57 -12.18 5.85
C ASN A 228 -10.35 -11.30 5.60
N SER A 229 -10.60 -10.00 5.39
CA SER A 229 -9.52 -9.03 5.28
C SER A 229 -8.80 -8.88 6.62
N VAL A 230 -7.48 -9.07 6.60
CA VAL A 230 -6.64 -8.95 7.79
C VAL A 230 -6.48 -7.48 8.23
N PRO A 231 -6.08 -7.19 9.48
CA PRO A 231 -5.92 -5.83 9.99
C PRO A 231 -5.01 -4.94 9.13
N GLY A 232 -5.36 -3.65 9.01
CA GLY A 232 -4.58 -2.69 8.20
C GLY A 232 -3.25 -2.30 8.82
N HIS A 233 -3.15 -2.27 10.16
CA HIS A 233 -1.98 -1.80 10.90
C HIS A 233 -0.69 -2.61 10.70
N ALA A 234 -0.77 -3.77 10.06
CA ALA A 234 0.40 -4.59 9.73
C ALA A 234 0.80 -4.48 8.26
N LEU A 235 0.09 -3.68 7.46
CA LEU A 235 0.33 -3.51 6.03
C LEU A 235 1.10 -2.21 5.76
N PHE A 236 2.16 -2.33 4.96
CA PHE A 236 3.01 -1.23 4.55
C PHE A 236 3.16 -1.19 3.03
N LEU A 237 2.89 -0.05 2.42
CA LEU A 237 3.40 0.25 1.08
C LEU A 237 4.88 0.58 1.23
N VAL A 238 5.76 -0.20 0.60
CA VAL A 238 7.20 -0.06 0.80
C VAL A 238 7.95 0.43 -0.42
N ASP A 239 7.34 0.31 -1.61
CA ASP A 239 7.98 0.74 -2.84
C ASP A 239 6.97 1.03 -3.95
N VAL A 240 7.30 2.02 -4.80
CA VAL A 240 6.54 2.39 -6.01
C VAL A 240 7.55 2.70 -7.11
N GLY A 241 7.52 1.95 -8.20
CA GLY A 241 8.45 2.11 -9.30
C GLY A 241 7.92 3.01 -10.42
N TYR A 242 8.83 3.75 -11.05
CA TYR A 242 8.57 4.58 -12.22
C TYR A 242 9.69 4.41 -13.26
N PRO A 243 9.41 4.62 -14.56
CA PRO A 243 10.44 4.75 -15.58
C PRO A 243 11.37 5.95 -15.30
N GLU A 244 12.65 5.80 -15.61
CA GLU A 244 13.66 6.87 -15.35
C GLU A 244 13.47 8.10 -16.25
N ASP A 245 12.93 7.92 -17.44
CA ASP A 245 12.72 8.99 -18.42
C ASP A 245 11.62 9.99 -18.06
N LEU A 246 10.92 9.80 -16.96
CA LEU A 246 9.87 10.72 -16.46
C LEU A 246 10.44 11.95 -15.73
N PHE A 247 11.67 11.86 -15.24
CA PHE A 247 12.33 12.91 -14.45
C PHE A 247 13.02 13.95 -15.34
N LEU A 248 13.11 15.21 -14.83
CA LEU A 248 13.77 16.33 -15.49
C LEU A 248 15.19 16.53 -14.96
#